data_2688199effcf2c2f6f957bc50e03a716
#
_entry.id   2688199effcf2c2f6f957bc50e03a716
#
_cell.length_a   1.000
_cell.length_b   1.000
_cell.length_c   1.000
_cell.angle_alpha   90.00
_cell.angle_beta   90.00
_cell.angle_gamma   90.00
#
_symmetry.space_group_name_H-M   'P 1'
#
loop_
_entity.id
_entity.type
_entity.pdbx_description
1 polymer ?
#
loop_
_entity_poly.entity_id
_entity_poly.type
_entity_poly.pdbx_seq_one_letter_code
_entity_poly.pdbx_strand_id
1 'polypeptide(L)' 'MEIILNTRKETFKNNQLTISELLVEKNFTFKFLVIKINGKLIKKENYKTATVKDGDDVMVLHLISGG' A
#
# COMPACT_ATOMS: atom_id res chain seq x y z
N MET A 1 -5.41 2.87 -12.93
CA MET A 1 -4.28 3.66 -12.40
C MET A 1 -2.99 2.85 -12.44
N GLU A 2 -1.89 3.55 -12.56
CA GLU A 2 -0.57 2.94 -12.50
C GLU A 2 0.19 3.55 -11.33
N ILE A 3 0.76 2.71 -10.48
CA ILE A 3 1.54 3.15 -9.32
C ILE A 3 2.88 2.41 -9.30
N ILE A 4 3.79 2.90 -8.48
CA ILE A 4 4.99 2.15 -8.15
C ILE A 4 4.73 1.49 -6.81
N LEU A 5 4.76 0.17 -6.77
CA LEU A 5 4.53 -0.58 -5.54
C LEU A 5 5.76 -1.42 -5.25
N ASN A 6 6.43 -1.08 -4.15
CA ASN A 6 7.68 -1.74 -3.76
C ASN A 6 8.68 -1.75 -4.91
N THR A 7 8.88 -0.59 -5.50
CA THR A 7 9.82 -0.32 -6.62
C THR A 7 9.43 -0.92 -7.97
N ARG A 8 8.24 -1.52 -8.08
CA ARG A 8 7.75 -2.09 -9.33
C ARG A 8 6.49 -1.40 -9.79
N LYS A 9 6.33 -1.25 -11.11
CA LYS A 9 5.09 -0.74 -11.67
C LYS A 9 3.97 -1.76 -11.51
N GLU A 10 2.83 -1.28 -11.03
CA GLU A 10 1.62 -2.08 -10.92
C GLU A 10 0.48 -1.29 -11.53
N THR A 11 -0.37 -1.98 -12.28
CA THR A 11 -1.52 -1.37 -12.93
C THR A 11 -2.81 -1.94 -12.35
N PHE A 12 -3.74 -1.06 -12.02
CA PHE A 12 -5.05 -1.44 -11.50
C PHE A 12 -6.13 -0.81 -12.35
N LYS A 13 -7.27 -1.48 -12.45
CA LYS A 13 -8.42 -0.96 -13.18
C LYS A 13 -9.09 0.19 -12.45
N ASN A 14 -8.90 0.26 -11.15
CA ASN A 14 -9.50 1.32 -10.32
C ASN A 14 -8.80 2.65 -10.55
N ASN A 15 -9.53 3.75 -10.39
CA ASN A 15 -8.95 5.09 -10.46
C ASN A 15 -8.22 5.44 -9.17
N GLN A 16 -8.63 4.84 -8.07
CA GLN A 16 -7.97 4.98 -6.78
C GLN A 16 -8.36 3.79 -5.91
N LEU A 17 -7.55 3.52 -4.90
CA LEU A 17 -7.81 2.48 -3.92
C LEU A 17 -7.45 3.01 -2.54
N THR A 18 -8.20 2.60 -1.52
CA THR A 18 -7.72 2.80 -0.16
C THR A 18 -6.59 1.82 0.11
N ILE A 19 -5.80 2.07 1.13
CA ILE A 19 -4.75 1.12 1.51
C ILE A 19 -5.36 -0.25 1.83
N SER A 20 -6.49 -0.28 2.56
CA SER A 20 -7.17 -1.54 2.85
C SER A 20 -7.53 -2.30 1.57
N GLU A 21 -8.05 -1.60 0.57
CA GLU A 21 -8.39 -2.21 -0.71
C GLU A 21 -7.16 -2.72 -1.45
N LEU A 22 -6.08 -1.94 -1.41
CA LEU A 22 -4.82 -2.34 -2.04
C LEU A 22 -4.28 -3.63 -1.42
N LEU A 23 -4.31 -3.74 -0.10
CA LEU A 23 -3.83 -4.92 0.60
C LEU A 23 -4.64 -6.15 0.23
N VAL A 24 -5.95 -6.01 0.08
CA VAL A 24 -6.81 -7.11 -0.36
C VAL A 24 -6.50 -7.48 -1.80
N GLU A 25 -6.39 -6.50 -2.68
CA GLU A 25 -6.15 -6.72 -4.10
C GLU A 25 -4.84 -7.46 -4.35
N LYS A 26 -3.80 -7.14 -3.58
CA LYS A 26 -2.49 -7.77 -3.70
C LYS A 26 -2.33 -8.96 -2.78
N ASN A 27 -3.37 -9.31 -2.03
CA ASN A 27 -3.35 -10.42 -1.09
C ASN A 27 -2.24 -10.28 -0.05
N PHE A 28 -2.02 -9.07 0.42
CA PHE A 28 -1.06 -8.79 1.48
C PHE A 28 -1.74 -9.00 2.83
N THR A 29 -1.58 -10.18 3.40
CA THR A 29 -2.26 -10.58 4.64
C THR A 29 -1.34 -10.60 5.84
N PHE A 30 -0.21 -9.94 5.75
CA PHE A 30 0.79 -9.91 6.81
C PHE A 30 0.29 -9.14 8.03
N LYS A 31 0.67 -9.61 9.19
CA LYS A 31 0.18 -9.06 10.45
C LYS A 31 0.82 -7.70 10.79
N PHE A 32 2.11 -7.56 10.50
CA PHE A 32 2.85 -6.34 10.80
C PHE A 32 3.36 -5.72 9.50
N LEU A 33 2.80 -4.58 9.18
CA LEU A 33 3.15 -3.85 7.95
C LEU A 33 3.58 -2.44 8.28
N VAL A 34 4.52 -1.94 7.50
CA VAL A 34 4.86 -0.52 7.44
C VAL A 34 4.51 -0.05 6.04
N ILE A 35 3.63 0.93 5.94
CA ILE A 35 3.14 1.42 4.65
C ILE A 35 3.47 2.89 4.52
N LYS A 36 4.03 3.25 3.35
CA LYS A 36 4.33 4.62 3.00
C LYS A 36 3.76 4.95 1.64
N ILE A 37 3.20 6.14 1.50
CA ILE A 37 2.76 6.68 0.22
C ILE A 37 3.58 7.93 -0.04
N ASN A 38 4.35 7.92 -1.11
CA ASN A 38 5.24 9.02 -1.48
C ASN A 38 6.15 9.44 -0.31
N GLY A 39 6.67 8.43 0.40
CA GLY A 39 7.56 8.64 1.53
C GLY A 39 6.88 8.96 2.86
N LYS A 40 5.56 9.11 2.86
CA LYS A 40 4.80 9.45 4.07
C LYS A 40 4.26 8.19 4.73
N LEU A 41 4.56 8.01 6.00
CA LEU A 41 4.08 6.87 6.77
C LEU A 41 2.56 6.93 6.94
N ILE A 42 1.90 5.81 6.67
CA ILE A 42 0.45 5.66 6.85
C ILE A 42 0.22 4.71 8.01
N LYS A 43 -0.47 5.20 9.03
CA LYS A 43 -0.78 4.40 10.21
C LYS A 43 -1.93 3.45 9.93
N LYS A 44 -1.95 2.33 10.63
CA LYS A 44 -2.98 1.30 10.47
C LYS A 44 -4.40 1.86 10.61
N GLU A 45 -4.59 2.79 11.53
CA GLU A 45 -5.91 3.41 11.74
C GLU A 45 -6.41 4.18 10.53
N ASN A 46 -5.51 4.53 9.60
CA ASN A 46 -5.85 5.28 8.40
C ASN A 46 -5.89 4.43 7.14
N TYR A 47 -5.78 3.11 7.26
CA TYR A 47 -5.77 2.24 6.09
C TYR A 47 -7.07 2.28 5.30
N LYS A 48 -8.18 2.57 5.95
CA LYS A 48 -9.49 2.64 5.30
C LYS A 48 -9.77 4.00 4.67
N THR A 49 -9.01 5.02 5.02
CA THR A 49 -9.23 6.38 4.54
C THR A 49 -8.12 6.89 3.63
N ALA A 50 -6.88 6.45 3.84
CA ALA A 50 -5.78 6.85 2.99
C ALA A 50 -5.92 6.19 1.62
N THR A 51 -5.81 6.97 0.57
CA THR A 51 -6.01 6.49 -0.79
C THR A 51 -4.73 6.56 -1.60
N VAL A 52 -4.62 5.63 -2.55
CA VAL A 52 -3.55 5.57 -3.53
C VAL A 52 -4.13 5.99 -4.86
N LYS A 53 -3.42 6.84 -5.58
CA LYS A 53 -3.85 7.38 -6.87
C LYS A 53 -2.79 7.13 -7.93
N ASP A 54 -3.18 7.34 -9.18
CA ASP A 54 -2.26 7.22 -10.29
C ASP A 54 -0.98 8.02 -10.06
N GLY A 55 0.15 7.39 -10.31
CA GLY A 55 1.46 8.01 -10.15
C GLY A 55 2.07 7.93 -8.77
N ASP A 56 1.34 7.42 -7.78
CA ASP A 56 1.86 7.33 -6.43
C ASP A 56 2.96 6.28 -6.29
N ASP A 57 3.89 6.55 -5.38
CA ASP A 57 4.96 5.62 -5.02
C ASP A 57 4.61 5.03 -3.65
N VAL A 58 4.30 3.74 -3.63
CA VAL A 58 3.80 3.07 -2.43
C VAL A 58 4.79 2.01 -1.98
N MET A 59 5.10 2.03 -0.69
CA MET A 59 5.93 1.00 -0.06
C MET A 59 5.09 0.24 0.95
N VAL A 60 5.08 -1.08 0.82
CA VAL A 60 4.44 -1.97 1.80
C VAL A 60 5.51 -2.93 2.27
N LEU A 61 5.97 -2.72 3.48
CA LEU A 61 7.05 -3.51 4.06
C LEU A 61 6.48 -4.45 5.13
N HIS A 62 6.88 -5.71 5.04
CA HIS A 62 6.49 -6.71 6.01
C HIS A 62 7.57 -6.82 7.08
N LEU A 63 7.19 -6.54 8.32
CA LEU A 63 8.11 -6.66 9.46
C LEU A 63 8.11 -8.09 9.95
N ILE A 64 9.28 -8.68 10.03
CA ILE A 64 9.45 -10.03 10.56
C ILE A 64 9.62 -9.91 12.07
N SER A 65 8.64 -10.41 12.81
CA SER A 65 8.67 -10.33 14.26
C SER A 65 9.65 -11.33 14.84
N GLY A 66 10.22 -10.98 15.98
CA GLY A 66 11.07 -11.86 16.73
C GLY A 66 12.36 -12.24 16.03
N GLY A 67 12.54 -11.58 14.96
CA GLY A 67 13.82 -11.77 14.26
C GLY A 67 14.89 -11.33 15.18
#